data_5579e65463e7e8413186d9539ee2e6bf
#
_entry.id   5579e65463e7e8413186d9539ee2e6bf
#
_cell.length_a   1.000
_cell.length_b   1.000
_cell.length_c   1.000
_cell.angle_alpha   90.00
_cell.angle_beta   90.00
_cell.angle_gamma   90.00
#
_symmetry.space_group_name_H-M   'P 1'
#
loop_
_entity.id
_entity.type
_entity.pdbx_description
1 polymer ?
#
loop_
_entity_poly.entity_id
_entity_poly.type
_entity_poly.pdbx_seq_one_letter_code
_entity_poly.pdbx_strand_id
1 'polypeptide(L)'
;MELKKQTLGSLREMLDTKQISAAELCKEYSDSIKAKDSDVLGYITVTEDEALKNAEKAQEIIDKGEAKALTGIPLAIKDNICTDGIRTTCASKMLENFVPPYDANVIEKLKAENYVLLGKTSMDEFAMGGSTQTSAFAKTRNPFDLSRVPGGSSGGSAAVVSAGLAPAALGSDTGGSIRQPASFCGVTGLKPTYGRVSRYGLVAFASSLDQIGPIANSAVDCGTILNVICGKDSRDATSANKPAEDFNAKVGKDIKGMKIALPKEFFADSTDNEVKNAVLAAAKKYEEMVATLVDCSMKSLKYAVSAYYLVASAEAASNLSRFDGIKYGLRGEGRTFDEMIRDSRTRGFGDEVKRRILLGNYALSSGYYDAYYLKALALKQQIIKEYNEIFENADVILTPTAPTVAYKIGEQETDPVKMYLADICTVTVNIASLPAISVPCGYNADGMPIGMSLVGRKWDEATLIQTADAFEKTFERRYSEV
;
A
#
# COMPACT_ATOMS: atom_id res chain seq x y z
N MET A 1 6.81 -21.24 16.18
CA MET A 1 5.57 -20.37 16.08
C MET A 1 5.15 -20.27 14.62
N GLU A 2 3.83 -20.29 14.30
CA GLU A 2 3.37 -20.04 12.92
C GLU A 2 3.30 -18.53 12.65
N LEU A 3 4.42 -17.95 12.21
CA LEU A 3 4.60 -16.51 12.05
C LEU A 3 3.53 -15.85 11.15
N LYS A 4 3.13 -16.50 10.06
CA LYS A 4 2.14 -16.00 9.11
C LYS A 4 0.70 -15.89 9.65
N LYS A 5 0.44 -16.49 10.81
CA LYS A 5 -0.86 -16.41 11.49
C LYS A 5 -0.89 -15.39 12.64
N GLN A 6 0.26 -14.80 12.97
CA GLN A 6 0.34 -13.87 14.08
C GLN A 6 -0.28 -12.51 13.72
N THR A 7 -1.00 -11.95 14.67
CA THR A 7 -1.49 -10.57 14.65
C THR A 7 -0.63 -9.71 15.56
N LEU A 8 -0.65 -8.39 15.40
CA LEU A 8 0.06 -7.48 16.31
C LEU A 8 -0.45 -7.62 17.74
N GLY A 9 -1.76 -7.84 17.90
CA GLY A 9 -2.37 -8.09 19.21
C GLY A 9 -1.84 -9.36 19.87
N SER A 10 -1.77 -10.49 19.14
CA SER A 10 -1.23 -11.75 19.67
C SER A 10 0.25 -11.63 20.05
N LEU A 11 1.05 -10.96 19.20
CA LEU A 11 2.46 -10.73 19.49
C LEU A 11 2.67 -9.83 20.71
N ARG A 12 1.85 -8.77 20.86
CA ARG A 12 1.90 -7.90 22.05
C ARG A 12 1.58 -8.69 23.32
N GLU A 13 0.54 -9.51 23.30
CA GLU A 13 0.17 -10.38 24.42
C GLU A 13 1.31 -11.36 24.80
N MET A 14 1.95 -11.99 23.82
CA MET A 14 3.09 -12.89 24.07
C MET A 14 4.27 -12.16 24.72
N LEU A 15 4.56 -10.93 24.28
CA LEU A 15 5.62 -10.10 24.86
C LEU A 15 5.27 -9.64 26.29
N ASP A 16 4.03 -9.20 26.53
CA ASP A 16 3.57 -8.74 27.85
C ASP A 16 3.50 -9.87 28.89
N THR A 17 3.13 -11.07 28.43
CA THR A 17 3.07 -12.28 29.30
C THR A 17 4.40 -13.02 29.41
N LYS A 18 5.45 -12.48 28.76
CA LYS A 18 6.81 -13.07 28.75
C LYS A 18 6.86 -14.50 28.18
N GLN A 19 5.94 -14.85 27.27
CA GLN A 19 5.99 -16.10 26.51
C GLN A 19 7.14 -16.09 25.49
N ILE A 20 7.50 -14.90 25.02
CA ILE A 20 8.66 -14.66 24.15
C ILE A 20 9.26 -13.29 24.50
N SER A 21 10.56 -13.14 24.39
CA SER A 21 11.23 -11.84 24.48
C SER A 21 11.22 -11.12 23.12
N ALA A 22 11.41 -9.81 23.11
CA ALA A 22 11.53 -9.05 21.88
C ALA A 22 12.74 -9.49 21.02
N ALA A 23 13.84 -9.89 21.64
CA ALA A 23 15.02 -10.41 20.98
C ALA A 23 14.74 -11.78 20.31
N GLU A 24 14.05 -12.70 21.01
CA GLU A 24 13.66 -14.00 20.45
C GLU A 24 12.66 -13.80 19.30
N LEU A 25 11.66 -12.91 19.45
CA LEU A 25 10.71 -12.59 18.40
C LEU A 25 11.40 -12.02 17.15
N CYS A 26 12.34 -11.09 17.33
CA CYS A 26 13.16 -10.54 16.25
C CYS A 26 13.95 -11.65 15.55
N LYS A 27 14.55 -12.57 16.31
CA LYS A 27 15.30 -13.69 15.78
C LYS A 27 14.42 -14.65 14.97
N GLU A 28 13.21 -14.99 15.43
CA GLU A 28 12.26 -15.85 14.70
C GLU A 28 11.95 -15.28 13.31
N TYR A 29 11.68 -13.97 13.22
CA TYR A 29 11.45 -13.32 11.92
C TYR A 29 12.72 -13.24 11.06
N SER A 30 13.88 -12.94 11.66
CA SER A 30 15.16 -12.90 10.94
C SER A 30 15.54 -14.28 10.37
N ASP A 31 15.35 -15.33 11.13
CA ASP A 31 15.58 -16.72 10.68
C ASP A 31 14.58 -17.11 9.55
N SER A 32 13.33 -16.69 9.66
CA SER A 32 12.33 -16.89 8.59
C SER A 32 12.72 -16.15 7.30
N ILE A 33 13.19 -14.89 7.40
CA ILE A 33 13.68 -14.11 6.25
C ILE A 33 14.85 -14.85 5.59
N LYS A 34 15.85 -15.28 6.34
CA LYS A 34 17.01 -16.03 5.79
C LYS A 34 16.61 -17.33 5.09
N ALA A 35 15.60 -18.02 5.64
CA ALA A 35 15.16 -19.31 5.11
C ALA A 35 14.33 -19.18 3.82
N LYS A 36 13.54 -18.11 3.67
CA LYS A 36 12.46 -18.07 2.67
C LYS A 36 12.51 -16.87 1.71
N ASP A 37 13.18 -15.77 2.06
CA ASP A 37 13.14 -14.57 1.21
C ASP A 37 13.88 -14.76 -0.12
N SER A 38 14.77 -15.74 -0.24
CA SER A 38 15.37 -16.15 -1.52
C SER A 38 14.32 -16.59 -2.56
N ASP A 39 13.18 -17.12 -2.12
CA ASP A 39 12.09 -17.54 -2.99
C ASP A 39 11.11 -16.40 -3.27
N VAL A 40 10.82 -15.58 -2.25
CA VAL A 40 9.85 -14.48 -2.32
C VAL A 40 10.46 -13.21 -2.93
N LEU A 41 11.72 -12.90 -2.60
CA LEU A 41 12.43 -11.67 -3.00
C LEU A 41 11.68 -10.41 -2.54
N GLY A 42 11.18 -10.44 -1.30
CA GLY A 42 10.36 -9.38 -0.72
C GLY A 42 11.17 -8.22 -0.18
N TYR A 43 12.44 -8.43 0.21
CA TYR A 43 13.33 -7.39 0.75
C TYR A 43 14.38 -6.94 -0.27
N ILE A 44 14.69 -5.63 -0.27
CA ILE A 44 15.86 -5.04 -0.95
C ILE A 44 17.02 -4.91 0.04
N THR A 45 16.72 -4.57 1.29
CA THR A 45 17.70 -4.41 2.36
C THR A 45 17.15 -5.02 3.63
N VAL A 46 17.86 -5.98 4.22
CA VAL A 46 17.57 -6.56 5.54
C VAL A 46 18.47 -5.88 6.57
N THR A 47 17.93 -5.56 7.76
CA THR A 47 18.61 -4.79 8.81
C THR A 47 18.78 -5.60 10.09
N GLU A 48 19.23 -6.85 9.98
CA GLU A 48 19.26 -7.84 11.09
C GLU A 48 20.00 -7.34 12.35
N ASP A 49 21.22 -6.82 12.19
CA ASP A 49 22.04 -6.38 13.34
C ASP A 49 21.40 -5.18 14.06
N GLU A 50 20.77 -4.26 13.31
CA GLU A 50 20.08 -3.12 13.89
C GLU A 50 18.74 -3.55 14.51
N ALA A 51 18.02 -4.47 13.86
CA ALA A 51 16.79 -5.04 14.38
C ALA A 51 17.00 -5.70 15.74
N LEU A 52 18.06 -6.50 15.90
CA LEU A 52 18.38 -7.15 17.16
C LEU A 52 18.71 -6.14 18.26
N LYS A 53 19.54 -5.12 17.97
CA LYS A 53 19.84 -4.04 18.93
C LYS A 53 18.59 -3.27 19.36
N ASN A 54 17.66 -3.01 18.43
CA ASN A 54 16.41 -2.33 18.74
C ASN A 54 15.47 -3.25 19.55
N ALA A 55 15.47 -4.55 19.30
CA ALA A 55 14.71 -5.52 20.07
C ALA A 55 15.21 -5.61 21.53
N GLU A 56 16.54 -5.63 21.74
CA GLU A 56 17.13 -5.60 23.10
C GLU A 56 16.71 -4.33 23.88
N LYS A 57 16.78 -3.15 23.25
CA LYS A 57 16.31 -1.90 23.86
C LYS A 57 14.82 -1.93 24.16
N ALA A 58 14.01 -2.47 23.25
CA ALA A 58 12.57 -2.61 23.45
C ALA A 58 12.27 -3.56 24.62
N GLN A 59 13.06 -4.63 24.81
CA GLN A 59 12.91 -5.53 25.93
C GLN A 59 13.10 -4.82 27.28
N GLU A 60 14.09 -3.92 27.39
CA GLU A 60 14.29 -3.12 28.61
C GLU A 60 13.06 -2.26 28.98
N ILE A 61 12.37 -1.75 27.95
CA ILE A 61 11.14 -0.94 28.12
C ILE A 61 9.96 -1.83 28.56
N ILE A 62 9.85 -3.02 27.95
CA ILE A 62 8.84 -4.02 28.33
C ILE A 62 9.04 -4.46 29.78
N ASP A 63 10.27 -4.72 30.20
CA ASP A 63 10.59 -5.15 31.57
C ASP A 63 10.30 -4.08 32.64
N LYS A 64 10.35 -2.80 32.25
CA LYS A 64 9.94 -1.67 33.11
C LYS A 64 8.42 -1.48 33.16
N GLY A 65 7.63 -2.18 32.35
CA GLY A 65 6.18 -2.00 32.25
C GLY A 65 5.77 -0.72 31.49
N GLU A 66 6.66 -0.17 30.65
CA GLU A 66 6.45 1.07 29.88
C GLU A 66 6.14 0.79 28.39
N ALA A 67 5.81 -0.47 28.08
CA ALA A 67 5.56 -0.90 26.70
C ALA A 67 4.32 -0.19 26.12
N LYS A 68 4.45 0.22 24.86
CA LYS A 68 3.36 0.75 24.03
C LYS A 68 2.92 -0.33 23.02
N ALA A 69 1.92 0.00 22.19
CA ALA A 69 1.31 -0.95 21.25
C ALA A 69 2.31 -1.66 20.31
N LEU A 70 3.32 -0.94 19.85
CA LEU A 70 4.31 -1.48 18.89
C LEU A 70 5.71 -1.69 19.51
N THR A 71 5.87 -1.56 20.82
CA THR A 71 7.18 -1.76 21.48
C THR A 71 7.65 -3.21 21.29
N GLY A 72 8.82 -3.39 20.66
CA GLY A 72 9.39 -4.71 20.36
C GLY A 72 8.72 -5.46 19.21
N ILE A 73 7.73 -4.89 18.55
CA ILE A 73 7.06 -5.50 17.40
C ILE A 73 7.89 -5.29 16.13
N PRO A 74 8.25 -6.37 15.40
CA PRO A 74 8.98 -6.27 14.14
C PRO A 74 8.07 -5.74 13.02
N LEU A 75 8.56 -4.80 12.21
CA LEU A 75 7.86 -4.26 11.04
C LEU A 75 8.79 -4.16 9.83
N ALA A 76 8.22 -4.31 8.64
CA ALA A 76 8.90 -4.06 7.37
C ALA A 76 8.45 -2.71 6.77
N ILE A 77 9.34 -2.01 6.06
CA ILE A 77 9.10 -0.66 5.56
C ILE A 77 9.34 -0.62 4.05
N LYS A 78 8.37 -0.14 3.27
CA LYS A 78 8.54 0.04 1.83
C LYS A 78 9.73 0.94 1.50
N ASP A 79 10.46 0.59 0.46
CA ASP A 79 11.76 1.21 0.14
C ASP A 79 11.69 2.60 -0.50
N ASN A 80 10.53 3.26 -0.48
CA ASN A 80 10.38 4.69 -0.78
C ASN A 80 10.11 5.56 0.46
N ILE A 81 10.15 4.99 1.66
CA ILE A 81 9.99 5.71 2.93
C ILE A 81 11.40 5.93 3.51
N CYS A 82 11.86 7.18 3.56
CA CYS A 82 13.18 7.53 4.07
C CYS A 82 13.36 7.09 5.52
N THR A 83 14.45 6.36 5.77
CA THR A 83 14.84 5.86 7.09
C THR A 83 16.29 6.26 7.32
N ASP A 84 16.53 7.10 8.33
CA ASP A 84 17.85 7.64 8.64
C ASP A 84 18.89 6.53 8.82
N GLY A 85 20.02 6.65 8.10
CA GLY A 85 21.11 5.68 8.12
C GLY A 85 20.86 4.38 7.36
N ILE A 86 19.63 4.15 6.83
CA ILE A 86 19.26 2.91 6.13
C ILE A 86 19.06 3.19 4.64
N ARG A 87 19.75 2.41 3.80
CA ARG A 87 19.64 2.48 2.34
C ARG A 87 18.19 2.51 1.89
N THR A 88 17.82 3.49 1.05
CA THR A 88 16.46 3.73 0.55
C THR A 88 16.53 4.03 -0.95
N THR A 89 16.17 3.05 -1.78
CA THR A 89 16.47 3.09 -3.22
C THR A 89 15.28 3.39 -4.11
N CYS A 90 14.05 3.31 -3.59
CA CYS A 90 12.82 3.31 -4.42
C CYS A 90 12.85 2.24 -5.52
N ALA A 91 13.55 1.14 -5.29
CA ALA A 91 13.80 0.07 -6.27
C ALA A 91 14.39 0.55 -7.60
N SER A 92 15.15 1.67 -7.60
CA SER A 92 15.73 2.33 -8.76
C SER A 92 17.26 2.39 -8.69
N LYS A 93 17.93 2.18 -9.83
CA LYS A 93 19.37 2.44 -9.97
C LYS A 93 19.72 3.91 -9.70
N MET A 94 18.77 4.82 -9.93
CA MET A 94 18.93 6.25 -9.64
C MET A 94 19.32 6.52 -8.18
N LEU A 95 18.77 5.74 -7.24
CA LEU A 95 18.99 5.86 -5.80
C LEU A 95 19.69 4.62 -5.19
N GLU A 96 20.36 3.82 -6.01
CA GLU A 96 20.95 2.53 -5.57
C GLU A 96 21.78 2.64 -4.28
N ASN A 97 22.56 3.70 -4.14
CA ASN A 97 23.45 3.92 -2.99
C ASN A 97 22.98 5.05 -2.07
N PHE A 98 21.73 5.47 -2.21
CA PHE A 98 21.22 6.56 -1.39
C PHE A 98 20.90 6.10 0.03
N VAL A 99 21.50 6.78 1.01
CA VAL A 99 21.21 6.63 2.44
C VAL A 99 20.67 7.95 2.94
N PRO A 100 19.40 8.03 3.35
CA PRO A 100 18.81 9.26 3.85
C PRO A 100 19.47 9.72 5.15
N PRO A 101 19.76 11.04 5.32
CA PRO A 101 20.25 11.62 6.57
C PRO A 101 19.10 12.06 7.51
N TYR A 102 17.89 11.52 7.33
CA TYR A 102 16.71 11.86 8.12
C TYR A 102 15.64 10.77 8.00
N ASP A 103 14.78 10.71 9.00
CA ASP A 103 13.61 9.84 9.01
C ASP A 103 12.39 10.50 8.35
N ALA A 104 11.56 9.70 7.71
CA ALA A 104 10.18 10.10 7.41
C ALA A 104 9.39 10.26 8.73
N ASN A 105 8.37 11.13 8.74
CA ASN A 105 7.53 11.34 9.92
C ASN A 105 6.96 10.03 10.50
N VAL A 106 6.54 9.10 9.65
CA VAL A 106 6.04 7.80 10.09
C VAL A 106 7.12 6.97 10.79
N ILE A 107 8.37 7.08 10.37
CA ILE A 107 9.51 6.38 10.98
C ILE A 107 9.86 7.00 12.34
N GLU A 108 9.85 8.34 12.45
CA GLU A 108 10.03 9.03 13.74
C GLU A 108 8.99 8.55 14.76
N LYS A 109 7.71 8.42 14.35
CA LYS A 109 6.63 7.95 15.20
C LYS A 109 6.77 6.48 15.59
N LEU A 110 7.16 5.62 14.64
CA LEU A 110 7.44 4.21 14.93
C LEU A 110 8.65 4.05 15.87
N LYS A 111 9.72 4.85 15.70
CA LYS A 111 10.86 4.88 16.62
C LYS A 111 10.45 5.30 18.04
N ALA A 112 9.49 6.24 18.16
CA ALA A 112 8.93 6.65 19.46
C ALA A 112 8.09 5.55 20.13
N GLU A 113 7.63 4.55 19.38
CA GLU A 113 7.01 3.31 19.87
C GLU A 113 8.03 2.23 20.20
N ASN A 114 9.31 2.40 19.89
CA ASN A 114 10.37 1.39 20.01
C ASN A 114 10.07 0.10 19.23
N TYR A 115 9.58 0.27 17.98
CA TYR A 115 9.40 -0.85 17.06
C TYR A 115 10.75 -1.44 16.61
N VAL A 116 10.71 -2.61 16.02
CA VAL A 116 11.89 -3.27 15.44
C VAL A 116 11.83 -3.22 13.91
N LEU A 117 12.83 -2.62 13.27
CA LEU A 117 12.92 -2.56 11.81
C LEU A 117 13.55 -3.84 11.24
N LEU A 118 12.79 -4.65 10.50
CA LEU A 118 13.31 -5.85 9.83
C LEU A 118 14.05 -5.54 8.53
N GLY A 119 13.63 -4.49 7.82
CA GLY A 119 14.25 -4.10 6.55
C GLY A 119 13.36 -3.28 5.65
N LYS A 120 13.89 -3.02 4.44
CA LYS A 120 13.26 -2.25 3.37
C LYS A 120 12.72 -3.19 2.30
N THR A 121 11.42 -3.13 2.02
CA THR A 121 10.74 -4.05 1.11
C THR A 121 10.79 -3.60 -0.33
N SER A 122 10.87 -4.57 -1.24
CA SER A 122 10.85 -4.37 -2.69
C SER A 122 9.54 -3.72 -3.15
N MET A 123 9.62 -3.04 -4.29
CA MET A 123 8.53 -2.26 -4.84
C MET A 123 8.71 -2.05 -6.35
N ASP A 124 7.68 -1.61 -7.04
CA ASP A 124 7.86 -1.05 -8.39
C ASP A 124 8.68 0.23 -8.32
N GLU A 125 9.54 0.45 -9.31
CA GLU A 125 10.46 1.58 -9.36
C GLU A 125 9.73 2.92 -9.18
N PHE A 126 10.15 3.74 -8.20
CA PHE A 126 9.50 5.01 -7.81
C PHE A 126 7.99 4.92 -7.60
N ALA A 127 7.51 3.75 -7.14
CA ALA A 127 6.09 3.44 -6.96
C ALA A 127 5.27 3.46 -8.27
N MET A 128 5.90 3.33 -9.43
CA MET A 128 5.32 3.33 -10.77
C MET A 128 5.20 1.93 -11.34
N GLY A 129 4.05 1.30 -11.11
CA GLY A 129 3.75 -0.05 -11.56
C GLY A 129 2.59 -0.65 -10.77
N GLY A 130 2.26 -1.90 -11.05
CA GLY A 130 1.20 -2.66 -10.39
C GLY A 130 1.57 -4.13 -10.18
N SER A 131 2.88 -4.48 -10.25
CA SER A 131 3.33 -5.87 -10.24
C SER A 131 4.63 -6.13 -9.46
N THR A 132 5.34 -5.08 -9.06
CA THR A 132 6.69 -5.14 -8.46
C THR A 132 7.74 -5.74 -9.41
N GLN A 133 7.44 -5.81 -10.70
CA GLN A 133 8.34 -6.34 -11.73
C GLN A 133 9.24 -5.25 -12.35
N THR A 134 8.96 -3.96 -12.08
CA THR A 134 9.78 -2.84 -12.55
C THR A 134 10.97 -2.55 -11.63
N SER A 135 11.10 -3.26 -10.51
CA SER A 135 12.25 -3.16 -9.60
C SER A 135 13.57 -3.39 -10.32
N ALA A 136 14.55 -2.52 -10.07
CA ALA A 136 15.91 -2.65 -10.63
C ALA A 136 16.74 -3.74 -9.94
N PHE A 137 16.29 -4.29 -8.79
CA PHE A 137 17.06 -5.23 -7.98
C PHE A 137 16.47 -6.65 -8.03
N ALA A 138 15.28 -6.85 -7.47
CA ALA A 138 14.66 -8.15 -7.39
C ALA A 138 13.19 -8.10 -7.80
N LYS A 139 12.76 -9.06 -8.59
CA LYS A 139 11.37 -9.22 -9.00
C LYS A 139 10.65 -10.06 -7.96
N THR A 140 9.94 -9.41 -7.05
CA THR A 140 9.19 -10.08 -5.98
C THR A 140 8.14 -11.05 -6.55
N ARG A 141 7.98 -12.19 -5.87
CA ARG A 141 7.06 -13.26 -6.25
C ARG A 141 5.91 -13.36 -5.25
N ASN A 142 4.77 -13.84 -5.73
CA ASN A 142 3.61 -14.03 -4.88
C ASN A 142 3.77 -15.30 -4.00
N PRO A 143 3.62 -15.21 -2.67
CA PRO A 143 3.79 -16.37 -1.79
C PRO A 143 2.75 -17.50 -1.98
N PHE A 144 1.59 -17.22 -2.58
CA PHE A 144 0.60 -18.26 -2.93
C PHE A 144 0.98 -19.05 -4.19
N ASP A 145 1.71 -18.43 -5.13
CA ASP A 145 2.25 -19.04 -6.33
C ASP A 145 3.46 -18.23 -6.80
N LEU A 146 4.66 -18.77 -6.62
CA LEU A 146 5.92 -18.11 -6.94
C LEU A 146 6.11 -17.81 -8.45
N SER A 147 5.26 -18.33 -9.31
CA SER A 147 5.23 -18.00 -10.74
C SER A 147 4.39 -16.74 -11.05
N ARG A 148 3.69 -16.18 -10.05
CA ARG A 148 2.80 -15.03 -10.20
C ARG A 148 3.34 -13.79 -9.53
N VAL A 149 2.82 -12.62 -9.94
CA VAL A 149 3.18 -11.32 -9.39
C VAL A 149 2.53 -11.12 -8.00
N PRO A 150 3.17 -10.41 -7.06
CA PRO A 150 2.59 -10.07 -5.77
C PRO A 150 1.63 -8.87 -5.85
N GLY A 151 1.49 -8.26 -7.03
CA GLY A 151 0.91 -6.94 -7.20
C GLY A 151 1.93 -5.83 -6.93
N GLY A 152 1.48 -4.58 -6.93
CA GLY A 152 2.34 -3.41 -6.71
C GLY A 152 1.55 -2.09 -6.59
N SER A 153 2.28 -1.04 -6.28
CA SER A 153 3.75 -0.97 -6.17
C SER A 153 4.32 -1.44 -4.81
N SER A 154 3.49 -1.74 -3.79
CA SER A 154 3.96 -2.25 -2.48
C SER A 154 3.95 -3.80 -2.44
N GLY A 155 4.35 -4.46 -3.54
CA GLY A 155 4.29 -5.92 -3.62
C GLY A 155 5.22 -6.63 -2.65
N GLY A 156 6.43 -6.09 -2.41
CA GLY A 156 7.33 -6.60 -1.39
C GLY A 156 6.71 -6.55 0.00
N SER A 157 6.08 -5.40 0.37
CA SER A 157 5.40 -5.25 1.66
C SER A 157 4.25 -6.26 1.85
N ALA A 158 3.44 -6.50 0.81
CA ALA A 158 2.36 -7.48 0.88
C ALA A 158 2.88 -8.92 0.91
N ALA A 159 3.91 -9.22 0.11
CA ALA A 159 4.49 -10.55 0.02
C ALA A 159 5.18 -10.97 1.34
N VAL A 160 5.95 -10.08 1.99
CA VAL A 160 6.61 -10.42 3.26
C VAL A 160 5.61 -10.68 4.38
N VAL A 161 4.48 -9.96 4.43
CA VAL A 161 3.41 -10.22 5.41
C VAL A 161 2.73 -11.56 5.10
N SER A 162 2.39 -11.80 3.85
CA SER A 162 1.74 -13.06 3.42
C SER A 162 2.60 -14.30 3.70
N ALA A 163 3.92 -14.21 3.50
CA ALA A 163 4.86 -15.30 3.73
C ALA A 163 5.28 -15.46 5.21
N GLY A 164 4.83 -14.58 6.12
CA GLY A 164 5.26 -14.61 7.53
C GLY A 164 6.71 -14.18 7.74
N LEU A 165 7.21 -13.29 6.87
CA LEU A 165 8.55 -12.67 6.98
C LEU A 165 8.49 -11.32 7.72
N ALA A 166 7.30 -10.82 7.97
CA ALA A 166 6.99 -9.70 8.86
C ALA A 166 5.53 -9.83 9.33
N PRO A 167 5.17 -9.44 10.56
CA PRO A 167 3.77 -9.47 11.00
C PRO A 167 2.94 -8.35 10.36
N ALA A 168 3.59 -7.24 10.01
CA ALA A 168 2.99 -6.13 9.28
C ALA A 168 4.06 -5.31 8.56
N ALA A 169 3.63 -4.48 7.61
CA ALA A 169 4.50 -3.60 6.85
C ALA A 169 3.85 -2.24 6.58
N LEU A 170 4.67 -1.21 6.33
CA LEU A 170 4.21 0.01 5.69
C LEU A 170 4.34 -0.08 4.17
N GLY A 171 3.31 0.40 3.47
CA GLY A 171 3.29 0.63 2.04
C GLY A 171 3.01 2.08 1.68
N SER A 172 2.92 2.37 0.40
CA SER A 172 2.41 3.64 -0.13
C SER A 172 1.41 3.38 -1.25
N ASP A 173 0.38 4.19 -1.35
CA ASP A 173 -0.75 4.02 -2.28
C ASP A 173 -1.03 5.34 -3.00
N THR A 174 -0.80 5.36 -4.29
CA THR A 174 -1.04 6.50 -5.18
C THR A 174 -2.25 6.25 -6.08
N GLY A 175 -2.47 4.98 -6.47
CA GLY A 175 -3.58 4.55 -7.31
C GLY A 175 -4.12 3.15 -6.97
N GLY A 176 -3.73 2.60 -5.80
CA GLY A 176 -4.09 1.24 -5.39
C GLY A 176 -2.91 0.46 -4.80
N SER A 177 -1.74 1.08 -4.71
CA SER A 177 -0.46 0.39 -4.46
C SER A 177 -0.27 -0.19 -3.04
N ILE A 178 -1.22 -0.07 -2.13
CA ILE A 178 -1.35 -0.84 -0.89
C ILE A 178 -2.42 -1.93 -1.08
N ARG A 179 -3.59 -1.53 -1.59
CA ARG A 179 -4.80 -2.35 -1.63
C ARG A 179 -4.71 -3.48 -2.64
N GLN A 180 -4.23 -3.19 -3.85
CA GLN A 180 -4.11 -4.19 -4.92
C GLN A 180 -3.09 -5.29 -4.55
N PRO A 181 -1.85 -5.01 -4.11
CA PRO A 181 -0.95 -6.08 -3.69
C PRO A 181 -1.45 -6.81 -2.42
N ALA A 182 -2.16 -6.14 -1.50
CA ALA A 182 -2.82 -6.81 -0.39
C ALA A 182 -3.85 -7.84 -0.88
N SER A 183 -4.68 -7.49 -1.87
CA SER A 183 -5.63 -8.41 -2.51
C SER A 183 -4.92 -9.61 -3.16
N PHE A 184 -3.85 -9.38 -3.92
CA PHE A 184 -3.14 -10.44 -4.64
C PHE A 184 -2.36 -11.39 -3.72
N CYS A 185 -1.88 -10.90 -2.58
CA CYS A 185 -1.15 -11.68 -1.58
C CYS A 185 -2.04 -12.20 -0.43
N GLY A 186 -3.36 -11.99 -0.49
CA GLY A 186 -4.29 -12.48 0.53
C GLY A 186 -4.06 -11.88 1.92
N VAL A 187 -3.65 -10.62 2.01
CA VAL A 187 -3.48 -9.86 3.25
C VAL A 187 -4.40 -8.65 3.28
N THR A 188 -4.50 -7.97 4.42
CA THR A 188 -5.31 -6.76 4.59
C THR A 188 -4.46 -5.53 4.39
N GLY A 189 -4.94 -4.56 3.59
CA GLY A 189 -4.20 -3.32 3.31
C GLY A 189 -5.09 -2.09 3.38
N LEU A 190 -4.70 -1.11 4.20
CA LEU A 190 -5.46 0.12 4.45
C LEU A 190 -4.76 1.32 3.85
N LYS A 191 -5.44 2.01 2.93
CA LYS A 191 -5.09 3.36 2.50
C LYS A 191 -5.94 4.36 3.29
N PRO A 192 -5.36 5.17 4.19
CA PRO A 192 -6.14 6.18 4.93
C PRO A 192 -6.57 7.34 4.02
N THR A 193 -7.39 8.21 4.54
CA THR A 193 -7.75 9.50 3.92
C THR A 193 -6.48 10.28 3.57
N TYR A 194 -6.44 10.88 2.37
CA TYR A 194 -5.32 11.73 1.97
C TYR A 194 -5.07 12.85 2.99
N GLY A 195 -3.83 12.96 3.45
CA GLY A 195 -3.42 13.90 4.48
C GLY A 195 -3.63 13.42 5.94
N ARG A 196 -4.21 12.25 6.18
CA ARG A 196 -4.30 11.65 7.53
C ARG A 196 -2.92 11.29 8.07
N VAL A 197 -2.04 10.80 7.23
CA VAL A 197 -0.64 10.47 7.53
C VAL A 197 0.26 11.42 6.75
N SER A 198 1.28 11.96 7.40
CA SER A 198 2.26 12.86 6.77
C SER A 198 3.02 12.15 5.66
N ARG A 199 3.27 12.88 4.57
CA ARG A 199 4.12 12.46 3.45
C ARG A 199 5.57 12.95 3.57
N TYR A 200 5.93 13.64 4.67
CA TYR A 200 7.31 14.04 4.90
C TYR A 200 8.22 12.81 4.97
N GLY A 201 9.23 12.78 4.12
CA GLY A 201 10.15 11.64 3.96
C GLY A 201 9.63 10.48 3.10
N LEU A 202 8.42 10.59 2.52
CA LEU A 202 7.99 9.72 1.42
C LEU A 202 8.57 10.26 0.12
N VAL A 203 9.32 9.45 -0.63
CA VAL A 203 9.79 9.82 -1.96
C VAL A 203 8.58 9.91 -2.90
N ALA A 204 8.34 11.12 -3.43
CA ALA A 204 7.12 11.44 -4.13
C ALA A 204 7.02 10.81 -5.52
N PHE A 205 5.88 10.16 -5.79
CA PHE A 205 5.41 9.85 -7.14
C PHE A 205 4.45 10.95 -7.63
N ALA A 206 3.25 11.03 -7.04
CA ALA A 206 2.22 12.03 -7.39
C ALA A 206 1.73 12.72 -6.11
N SER A 207 2.17 13.95 -5.90
CA SER A 207 2.05 14.67 -4.63
C SER A 207 0.60 14.87 -4.16
N SER A 208 -0.37 14.94 -5.08
CA SER A 208 -1.80 15.10 -4.75
C SER A 208 -2.53 13.78 -4.50
N LEU A 209 -1.84 12.63 -4.60
CA LEU A 209 -2.44 11.29 -4.54
C LEU A 209 -1.72 10.36 -3.55
N ASP A 210 -0.40 10.50 -3.36
CA ASP A 210 0.42 9.63 -2.53
C ASP A 210 -0.04 9.59 -1.08
N GLN A 211 -0.14 8.39 -0.50
CA GLN A 211 -0.48 8.19 0.90
C GLN A 211 0.24 6.97 1.47
N ILE A 212 0.84 7.09 2.66
CA ILE A 212 1.39 5.95 3.40
C ILE A 212 0.26 5.26 4.15
N GLY A 213 0.33 3.93 4.25
CA GLY A 213 -0.61 3.14 5.04
C GLY A 213 -0.08 1.74 5.34
N PRO A 214 -0.74 1.02 6.27
CA PRO A 214 -0.35 -0.30 6.72
C PRO A 214 -0.84 -1.42 5.80
N ILE A 215 -0.07 -2.52 5.82
CA ILE A 215 -0.43 -3.85 5.30
C ILE A 215 -0.19 -4.83 6.45
N ALA A 216 -1.19 -5.64 6.80
CA ALA A 216 -1.12 -6.54 7.95
C ALA A 216 -2.02 -7.77 7.76
N ASN A 217 -2.07 -8.63 8.78
CA ASN A 217 -2.92 -9.82 8.77
C ASN A 217 -4.40 -9.54 9.08
N SER A 218 -4.73 -8.39 9.67
CA SER A 218 -6.10 -8.02 10.01
C SER A 218 -6.37 -6.53 9.88
N ALA A 219 -7.65 -6.17 9.78
CA ALA A 219 -8.09 -4.78 9.81
C ALA A 219 -7.75 -4.09 11.15
N VAL A 220 -7.82 -4.84 12.25
CA VAL A 220 -7.47 -4.36 13.60
C VAL A 220 -5.99 -4.00 13.68
N ASP A 221 -5.10 -4.83 13.11
CA ASP A 221 -3.67 -4.55 13.04
C ASP A 221 -3.38 -3.29 12.20
N CYS A 222 -4.09 -3.13 11.08
CA CYS A 222 -4.01 -1.90 10.29
C CYS A 222 -4.43 -0.67 11.11
N GLY A 223 -5.50 -0.77 11.89
CA GLY A 223 -5.94 0.29 12.81
C GLY A 223 -4.90 0.60 13.89
N THR A 224 -4.27 -0.41 14.46
CA THR A 224 -3.22 -0.27 15.48
C THR A 224 -2.01 0.50 14.92
N ILE A 225 -1.54 0.17 13.71
CA ILE A 225 -0.46 0.92 13.07
C ILE A 225 -0.91 2.34 12.73
N LEU A 226 -2.14 2.51 12.20
CA LEU A 226 -2.66 3.82 11.84
C LEU A 226 -2.75 4.75 13.07
N ASN A 227 -3.13 4.23 14.26
CA ASN A 227 -3.14 4.99 15.50
C ASN A 227 -1.78 5.64 15.82
N VAL A 228 -0.70 4.96 15.44
CA VAL A 228 0.67 5.44 15.67
C VAL A 228 1.10 6.44 14.60
N ILE A 229 0.93 6.10 13.31
CA ILE A 229 1.54 6.88 12.21
C ILE A 229 0.74 8.12 11.79
N CYS A 230 -0.54 8.26 12.18
CA CYS A 230 -1.40 9.39 11.80
C CYS A 230 -1.09 10.67 12.60
N GLY A 231 -1.65 11.79 12.12
CA GLY A 231 -1.65 13.09 12.81
C GLY A 231 -0.87 14.18 12.08
N LYS A 232 -1.03 15.42 12.57
CA LYS A 232 -0.47 16.64 11.97
C LYS A 232 1.06 16.63 11.98
N ASP A 233 1.64 16.99 10.83
CA ASP A 233 3.06 17.30 10.68
C ASP A 233 3.21 18.65 9.98
N SER A 234 3.92 19.60 10.60
CA SER A 234 4.13 20.94 10.05
C SER A 234 5.06 20.97 8.83
N ARG A 235 5.82 19.89 8.59
CA ARG A 235 6.73 19.74 7.44
C ARG A 235 6.02 19.29 6.17
N ASP A 236 4.76 18.80 6.31
CA ASP A 236 3.90 18.46 5.18
C ASP A 236 2.67 19.38 5.17
N ALA A 237 2.63 20.30 4.20
CA ALA A 237 1.53 21.25 4.04
C ALA A 237 0.19 20.57 3.76
N THR A 238 0.19 19.30 3.29
CA THR A 238 -1.03 18.53 3.02
C THR A 238 -1.50 17.73 4.24
N SER A 239 -0.69 17.64 5.30
CA SER A 239 -1.03 16.96 6.54
C SER A 239 -2.19 17.67 7.24
N ALA A 240 -3.31 16.95 7.43
CA ALA A 240 -4.54 17.50 7.98
C ALA A 240 -4.41 17.77 9.49
N ASN A 241 -4.99 18.89 9.93
CA ASN A 241 -5.11 19.17 11.35
C ASN A 241 -6.38 18.46 11.91
N LYS A 242 -6.28 17.15 12.08
CA LYS A 242 -7.32 16.31 12.68
C LYS A 242 -6.86 15.81 14.06
N PRO A 243 -7.75 15.75 15.05
CA PRO A 243 -7.43 15.19 16.36
C PRO A 243 -7.01 13.73 16.22
N ALA A 244 -6.20 13.26 17.15
CA ALA A 244 -5.96 11.84 17.31
C ALA A 244 -7.27 11.14 17.71
N GLU A 245 -7.54 9.99 17.12
CA GLU A 245 -8.67 9.13 17.41
C GLU A 245 -8.21 7.68 17.47
N ASP A 246 -8.93 6.85 18.21
CA ASP A 246 -8.68 5.41 18.18
C ASP A 246 -9.45 4.78 17.01
N PHE A 247 -8.74 4.39 15.97
CA PHE A 247 -9.34 3.77 14.80
C PHE A 247 -9.93 2.39 15.10
N ASN A 248 -9.55 1.76 16.19
CA ASN A 248 -10.11 0.48 16.66
C ASN A 248 -11.31 0.65 17.60
N ALA A 249 -11.74 1.88 17.93
CA ALA A 249 -12.83 2.15 18.89
C ALA A 249 -14.20 1.52 18.51
N LYS A 250 -14.38 1.16 17.24
CA LYS A 250 -15.59 0.49 16.74
C LYS A 250 -15.43 -1.02 16.54
N VAL A 251 -14.23 -1.59 16.74
CA VAL A 251 -13.95 -3.03 16.59
C VAL A 251 -14.85 -3.85 17.52
N GLY A 252 -15.39 -4.94 17.00
CA GLY A 252 -16.30 -5.83 17.74
C GLY A 252 -17.73 -5.30 17.91
N LYS A 253 -18.05 -4.08 17.51
CA LYS A 253 -19.42 -3.59 17.45
C LYS A 253 -20.12 -4.17 16.22
N ASP A 254 -21.45 -4.44 16.37
CA ASP A 254 -22.24 -4.91 15.25
C ASP A 254 -22.37 -3.86 14.13
N ILE A 255 -22.74 -4.33 12.95
CA ILE A 255 -22.94 -3.50 11.76
C ILE A 255 -24.41 -3.47 11.35
N LYS A 256 -25.31 -3.84 12.25
CA LYS A 256 -26.75 -3.86 12.05
C LYS A 256 -27.28 -2.52 11.56
N GLY A 257 -28.00 -2.56 10.43
CA GLY A 257 -28.57 -1.37 9.80
C GLY A 257 -27.58 -0.53 9.00
N MET A 258 -26.28 -0.90 8.95
CA MET A 258 -25.29 -0.25 8.08
C MET A 258 -25.70 -0.42 6.62
N LYS A 259 -25.60 0.66 5.85
CA LYS A 259 -25.89 0.65 4.41
C LYS A 259 -24.62 0.51 3.60
N ILE A 260 -24.53 -0.57 2.82
CA ILE A 260 -23.38 -0.90 1.99
C ILE A 260 -23.76 -0.76 0.51
N ALA A 261 -23.16 0.21 -0.18
CA ALA A 261 -23.42 0.46 -1.59
C ALA A 261 -22.60 -0.42 -2.52
N LEU A 262 -23.21 -0.85 -3.62
CA LEU A 262 -22.64 -1.69 -4.67
C LEU A 262 -22.73 -0.98 -6.02
N PRO A 263 -21.70 -0.20 -6.44
CA PRO A 263 -21.72 0.44 -7.75
C PRO A 263 -21.60 -0.59 -8.87
N LYS A 264 -22.65 -0.73 -9.69
CA LYS A 264 -22.77 -1.79 -10.70
C LYS A 264 -21.65 -1.84 -11.72
N GLU A 265 -21.01 -0.70 -12.01
CA GLU A 265 -19.94 -0.59 -13.02
C GLU A 265 -18.68 -1.35 -12.63
N PHE A 266 -18.43 -1.59 -11.32
CA PHE A 266 -17.31 -2.40 -10.86
C PHE A 266 -17.52 -3.91 -11.08
N PHE A 267 -18.76 -4.32 -11.35
CA PHE A 267 -19.16 -5.69 -11.62
C PHE A 267 -19.47 -5.94 -13.11
N ALA A 268 -19.01 -5.06 -14.00
CA ALA A 268 -19.14 -5.18 -15.44
C ALA A 268 -18.22 -6.29 -16.03
N ASP A 269 -18.29 -6.51 -17.35
CA ASP A 269 -17.55 -7.58 -18.04
C ASP A 269 -16.02 -7.43 -18.00
N SER A 270 -15.51 -6.25 -17.62
CA SER A 270 -14.08 -6.00 -17.39
C SER A 270 -13.52 -6.66 -16.11
N THR A 271 -14.38 -7.15 -15.23
CA THR A 271 -14.00 -7.86 -14.01
C THR A 271 -14.27 -9.36 -14.18
N ASP A 272 -13.30 -10.20 -13.82
CA ASP A 272 -13.43 -11.67 -13.91
C ASP A 272 -14.61 -12.19 -13.09
N ASN A 273 -15.28 -13.21 -13.62
CA ASN A 273 -16.46 -13.79 -12.96
C ASN A 273 -16.15 -14.40 -11.59
N GLU A 274 -14.98 -14.99 -11.40
CA GLU A 274 -14.56 -15.52 -10.10
C GLU A 274 -14.43 -14.41 -9.06
N VAL A 275 -13.85 -13.26 -9.46
CA VAL A 275 -13.75 -12.06 -8.62
C VAL A 275 -15.13 -11.51 -8.29
N LYS A 276 -16.00 -11.31 -9.31
CA LYS A 276 -17.39 -10.85 -9.09
C LYS A 276 -18.12 -11.73 -8.10
N ASN A 277 -18.07 -13.05 -8.31
CA ASN A 277 -18.79 -14.02 -7.48
C ASN A 277 -18.29 -14.01 -6.03
N ALA A 278 -16.97 -13.93 -5.80
CA ALA A 278 -16.41 -13.86 -4.46
C ALA A 278 -16.83 -12.59 -3.72
N VAL A 279 -16.76 -11.42 -4.39
CA VAL A 279 -17.14 -10.14 -3.80
C VAL A 279 -18.66 -10.07 -3.53
N LEU A 280 -19.49 -10.58 -4.44
CA LEU A 280 -20.94 -10.65 -4.22
C LEU A 280 -21.31 -11.64 -3.11
N ALA A 281 -20.56 -12.73 -2.96
CA ALA A 281 -20.72 -13.64 -1.81
C ALA A 281 -20.37 -12.94 -0.48
N ALA A 282 -19.32 -12.12 -0.47
CA ALA A 282 -18.99 -11.28 0.70
C ALA A 282 -20.09 -10.24 0.99
N ALA A 283 -20.69 -9.62 -0.03
CA ALA A 283 -21.83 -8.72 0.14
C ALA A 283 -23.03 -9.44 0.82
N LYS A 284 -23.32 -10.68 0.42
CA LYS A 284 -24.36 -11.49 1.08
C LYS A 284 -24.05 -11.80 2.55
N LYS A 285 -22.77 -11.99 2.90
CA LYS A 285 -22.39 -12.16 4.31
C LYS A 285 -22.70 -10.91 5.13
N TYR A 286 -22.54 -9.72 4.58
CA TYR A 286 -22.98 -8.50 5.25
C TYR A 286 -24.49 -8.42 5.44
N GLU A 287 -25.31 -8.90 4.48
CA GLU A 287 -26.77 -9.02 4.66
C GLU A 287 -27.12 -10.01 5.79
N GLU A 288 -26.41 -11.14 5.89
CA GLU A 288 -26.57 -12.10 7.00
C GLU A 288 -26.27 -11.45 8.37
N MET A 289 -25.40 -10.43 8.41
CA MET A 289 -25.12 -9.59 9.60
C MET A 289 -26.10 -8.42 9.78
N VAL A 290 -27.23 -8.44 9.04
CA VAL A 290 -28.29 -7.43 9.11
C VAL A 290 -27.85 -6.04 8.61
N ALA A 291 -26.85 -5.96 7.74
CA ALA A 291 -26.58 -4.78 6.94
C ALA A 291 -27.56 -4.71 5.74
N THR A 292 -27.70 -3.54 5.15
CA THR A 292 -28.57 -3.31 3.98
C THR A 292 -27.70 -3.03 2.75
N LEU A 293 -27.85 -3.83 1.69
CA LEU A 293 -27.20 -3.55 0.41
C LEU A 293 -27.97 -2.48 -0.37
N VAL A 294 -27.27 -1.55 -0.98
CA VAL A 294 -27.81 -0.43 -1.75
C VAL A 294 -27.21 -0.45 -3.16
N ASP A 295 -28.03 -0.60 -4.17
CA ASP A 295 -27.60 -0.47 -5.56
C ASP A 295 -27.31 0.99 -5.90
N CYS A 296 -26.19 1.23 -6.57
CA CYS A 296 -25.80 2.56 -7.03
C CYS A 296 -25.03 2.51 -8.35
N SER A 297 -24.62 3.67 -8.85
CA SER A 297 -23.92 3.80 -10.13
C SER A 297 -22.79 4.81 -10.03
N MET A 298 -21.63 4.49 -10.64
CA MET A 298 -20.48 5.39 -10.81
C MET A 298 -20.12 5.49 -12.30
N LYS A 299 -20.84 6.31 -13.03
CA LYS A 299 -20.73 6.42 -14.48
C LYS A 299 -19.37 6.91 -14.98
N SER A 300 -18.66 7.66 -14.13
CA SER A 300 -17.32 8.17 -14.43
C SER A 300 -16.23 7.11 -14.39
N LEU A 301 -16.50 5.91 -13.85
CA LEU A 301 -15.50 4.82 -13.70
C LEU A 301 -14.76 4.52 -15.00
N LYS A 302 -15.46 4.48 -16.13
CA LYS A 302 -14.87 4.19 -17.46
C LYS A 302 -13.79 5.18 -17.91
N TYR A 303 -13.71 6.35 -17.30
CA TYR A 303 -12.69 7.38 -17.60
C TYR A 303 -11.67 7.54 -16.49
N ALA A 304 -11.85 6.87 -15.35
CA ALA A 304 -11.06 7.09 -14.13
C ALA A 304 -9.57 6.77 -14.34
N VAL A 305 -9.27 5.67 -15.03
CA VAL A 305 -7.90 5.26 -15.34
C VAL A 305 -7.17 6.33 -16.16
N SER A 306 -7.82 6.84 -17.23
CA SER A 306 -7.24 7.90 -18.06
C SER A 306 -7.00 9.18 -17.27
N ALA A 307 -7.95 9.61 -16.43
CA ALA A 307 -7.78 10.79 -15.59
C ALA A 307 -6.63 10.61 -14.59
N TYR A 308 -6.57 9.45 -13.93
CA TYR A 308 -5.51 9.13 -12.99
C TYR A 308 -4.13 9.21 -13.64
N TYR A 309 -3.92 8.52 -14.78
CA TYR A 309 -2.61 8.46 -15.42
C TYR A 309 -2.16 9.81 -15.98
N LEU A 310 -3.08 10.67 -16.44
CA LEU A 310 -2.75 12.02 -16.87
C LEU A 310 -2.28 12.88 -15.68
N VAL A 311 -3.03 12.89 -14.57
CA VAL A 311 -2.66 13.67 -13.38
C VAL A 311 -1.38 13.12 -12.74
N ALA A 312 -1.33 11.81 -12.49
CA ALA A 312 -0.19 11.18 -11.83
C ALA A 312 1.11 11.32 -12.65
N SER A 313 1.05 11.15 -13.98
CA SER A 313 2.22 11.31 -14.84
C SER A 313 2.68 12.77 -14.94
N ALA A 314 1.76 13.74 -14.96
CA ALA A 314 2.10 15.16 -14.92
C ALA A 314 2.84 15.53 -13.64
N GLU A 315 2.36 15.05 -12.50
CA GLU A 315 3.02 15.26 -11.20
C GLU A 315 4.35 14.50 -11.10
N ALA A 316 4.44 13.28 -11.64
CA ALA A 316 5.66 12.50 -11.70
C ALA A 316 6.75 13.21 -12.50
N ALA A 317 6.41 13.77 -13.68
CA ALA A 317 7.36 14.53 -14.50
C ALA A 317 7.99 15.68 -13.71
N SER A 318 7.18 16.40 -12.92
CA SER A 318 7.65 17.47 -12.03
C SER A 318 8.47 16.94 -10.85
N ASN A 319 7.94 15.92 -10.13
CA ASN A 319 8.60 15.39 -8.94
C ASN A 319 9.94 14.73 -9.24
N LEU A 320 10.06 14.01 -10.37
CA LEU A 320 11.27 13.30 -10.74
C LEU A 320 12.30 14.20 -11.47
N SER A 321 12.00 15.47 -11.71
CA SER A 321 12.95 16.43 -12.29
C SER A 321 14.17 16.67 -11.39
N ARG A 322 14.01 16.48 -10.07
CA ARG A 322 15.07 16.63 -9.07
C ARG A 322 16.17 15.57 -9.14
N PHE A 323 15.92 14.43 -9.79
CA PHE A 323 16.89 13.35 -9.96
C PHE A 323 17.72 13.59 -11.23
N ASP A 324 18.75 14.40 -11.11
CA ASP A 324 19.62 14.85 -12.20
C ASP A 324 21.07 14.35 -12.09
N GLY A 325 21.40 13.61 -11.01
CA GLY A 325 22.73 13.10 -10.74
C GLY A 325 23.72 14.16 -10.21
N ILE A 326 23.23 15.33 -9.79
CA ILE A 326 24.10 16.44 -9.31
C ILE A 326 24.24 16.40 -7.79
N LYS A 327 23.12 16.46 -7.07
CA LYS A 327 23.14 16.58 -5.60
C LYS A 327 23.19 15.21 -4.91
N TYR A 328 22.54 14.21 -5.48
CA TYR A 328 22.46 12.85 -4.97
C TYR A 328 22.04 11.89 -6.09
N GLY A 329 22.13 10.60 -5.83
CA GLY A 329 21.78 9.55 -6.77
C GLY A 329 22.88 9.21 -7.76
N LEU A 330 22.53 8.42 -8.77
CA LEU A 330 23.43 8.00 -9.84
C LEU A 330 23.91 9.20 -10.64
N ARG A 331 25.24 9.38 -10.68
CA ARG A 331 25.88 10.39 -11.53
C ARG A 331 26.39 9.73 -12.81
N GLY A 332 25.88 10.18 -13.94
CA GLY A 332 26.32 9.76 -15.25
C GLY A 332 27.62 10.42 -15.72
N GLU A 333 28.05 10.03 -16.90
CA GLU A 333 29.22 10.54 -17.56
C GLU A 333 28.81 11.54 -18.66
N GLY A 334 29.68 12.50 -19.01
CA GLY A 334 29.46 13.47 -20.09
C GLY A 334 30.54 14.52 -20.12
N ARG A 335 30.77 15.10 -21.30
CA ARG A 335 31.71 16.24 -21.48
C ARG A 335 31.05 17.56 -21.14
N THR A 336 29.72 17.61 -21.24
CA THR A 336 28.91 18.78 -20.89
C THR A 336 27.96 18.42 -19.76
N PHE A 337 27.41 19.46 -19.13
CA PHE A 337 26.41 19.29 -18.07
C PHE A 337 25.16 18.57 -18.56
N ASP A 338 24.70 18.93 -19.74
CA ASP A 338 23.51 18.30 -20.36
C ASP A 338 23.74 16.82 -20.70
N GLU A 339 24.93 16.47 -21.20
CA GLU A 339 25.30 15.07 -21.45
C GLU A 339 25.32 14.26 -20.17
N MET A 340 25.88 14.79 -19.09
CA MET A 340 25.94 14.13 -17.79
C MET A 340 24.54 13.91 -17.21
N ILE A 341 23.65 14.92 -17.24
CA ILE A 341 22.26 14.78 -16.77
C ILE A 341 21.51 13.74 -17.61
N ARG A 342 21.68 13.80 -18.92
CA ARG A 342 21.05 12.84 -19.85
C ARG A 342 21.50 11.41 -19.57
N ASP A 343 22.78 11.18 -19.38
CA ASP A 343 23.33 9.87 -19.06
C ASP A 343 22.86 9.38 -17.69
N SER A 344 22.88 10.27 -16.65
CA SER A 344 22.34 9.95 -15.33
C SER A 344 20.92 9.42 -15.38
N ARG A 345 20.03 10.14 -16.08
CA ARG A 345 18.61 9.79 -16.19
C ARG A 345 18.37 8.58 -17.09
N THR A 346 19.14 8.43 -18.16
CA THR A 346 19.04 7.29 -19.08
C THR A 346 19.42 5.98 -18.42
N ARG A 347 20.50 5.97 -17.62
CA ARG A 347 21.00 4.79 -16.92
C ARG A 347 20.26 4.54 -15.60
N GLY A 348 19.84 5.62 -14.94
CA GLY A 348 19.26 5.57 -13.60
C GLY A 348 17.79 5.16 -13.56
N PHE A 349 17.00 5.56 -14.57
CA PHE A 349 15.57 5.24 -14.61
C PHE A 349 15.26 4.04 -15.51
N GLY A 350 14.34 3.19 -15.06
CA GLY A 350 13.73 2.13 -15.87
C GLY A 350 12.71 2.67 -16.87
N ASP A 351 12.25 1.78 -17.75
CA ASP A 351 11.43 2.17 -18.90
C ASP A 351 10.04 2.68 -18.53
N GLU A 352 9.40 2.12 -17.49
CA GLU A 352 8.08 2.59 -17.03
C GLU A 352 8.18 4.02 -16.46
N VAL A 353 9.19 4.30 -15.67
CA VAL A 353 9.43 5.65 -15.13
C VAL A 353 9.66 6.65 -16.26
N LYS A 354 10.50 6.31 -17.24
CA LYS A 354 10.73 7.13 -18.45
C LYS A 354 9.44 7.39 -19.20
N ARG A 355 8.61 6.35 -19.40
CA ARG A 355 7.31 6.45 -20.09
C ARG A 355 6.39 7.44 -19.37
N ARG A 356 6.27 7.37 -18.04
CA ARG A 356 5.42 8.29 -17.28
C ARG A 356 5.94 9.71 -17.26
N ILE A 357 7.25 9.92 -17.22
CA ILE A 357 7.85 11.25 -17.36
C ILE A 357 7.52 11.85 -18.72
N LEU A 358 7.66 11.06 -19.81
CA LEU A 358 7.34 11.51 -21.16
C LEU A 358 5.85 11.83 -21.33
N LEU A 359 4.97 10.96 -20.82
CA LEU A 359 3.52 11.17 -20.84
C LEU A 359 3.13 12.44 -20.05
N GLY A 360 3.74 12.64 -18.88
CA GLY A 360 3.50 13.83 -18.07
C GLY A 360 3.95 15.12 -18.75
N ASN A 361 5.15 15.15 -19.32
CA ASN A 361 5.63 16.30 -20.10
C ASN A 361 4.75 16.59 -21.32
N TYR A 362 4.27 15.55 -22.00
CA TYR A 362 3.34 15.70 -23.12
C TYR A 362 2.02 16.33 -22.65
N ALA A 363 1.43 15.81 -21.58
CA ALA A 363 0.16 16.33 -21.05
C ALA A 363 0.25 17.79 -20.55
N LEU A 364 1.45 18.21 -20.11
CA LEU A 364 1.70 19.59 -19.64
C LEU A 364 2.20 20.51 -20.74
N SER A 365 2.47 20.03 -21.96
CA SER A 365 3.01 20.86 -23.04
C SER A 365 1.96 21.81 -23.62
N SER A 366 2.45 22.91 -24.23
CA SER A 366 1.59 23.90 -24.89
C SER A 366 0.71 23.28 -25.95
N GLY A 367 -0.58 23.60 -25.96
CA GLY A 367 -1.59 23.01 -26.86
C GLY A 367 -2.22 21.71 -26.37
N TYR A 368 -1.63 21.00 -25.43
CA TYR A 368 -2.19 19.76 -24.86
C TYR A 368 -2.67 19.92 -23.42
N TYR A 369 -2.21 20.93 -22.69
CA TYR A 369 -2.57 21.20 -21.31
C TYR A 369 -4.08 21.29 -21.11
N ASP A 370 -4.76 22.13 -21.91
CA ASP A 370 -6.22 22.29 -21.82
C ASP A 370 -6.98 21.05 -22.29
N ALA A 371 -6.45 20.39 -23.33
CA ALA A 371 -7.09 19.23 -23.95
C ALA A 371 -7.05 17.97 -23.08
N TYR A 372 -6.01 17.79 -22.27
CA TYR A 372 -5.80 16.59 -21.47
C TYR A 372 -5.78 16.87 -19.99
N TYR A 373 -4.88 17.73 -19.49
CA TYR A 373 -4.69 17.91 -18.05
C TYR A 373 -5.89 18.57 -17.37
N LEU A 374 -6.41 19.68 -17.94
CA LEU A 374 -7.61 20.33 -17.37
C LEU A 374 -8.85 19.44 -17.45
N LYS A 375 -9.01 18.65 -18.52
CA LYS A 375 -10.10 17.67 -18.60
C LYS A 375 -9.98 16.57 -17.55
N ALA A 376 -8.77 16.10 -17.27
CA ALA A 376 -8.54 15.13 -16.20
C ALA A 376 -8.89 15.70 -14.83
N LEU A 377 -8.57 16.98 -14.57
CA LEU A 377 -9.00 17.67 -13.33
C LEU A 377 -10.51 17.87 -13.24
N ALA A 378 -11.18 18.18 -14.36
CA ALA A 378 -12.64 18.26 -14.39
C ALA A 378 -13.30 16.91 -14.08
N LEU A 379 -12.75 15.82 -14.64
CA LEU A 379 -13.22 14.47 -14.37
C LEU A 379 -12.96 14.06 -12.90
N LYS A 380 -11.83 14.48 -12.30
CA LYS A 380 -11.58 14.32 -10.86
C LYS A 380 -12.74 14.90 -10.03
N GLN A 381 -13.22 16.11 -10.37
CA GLN A 381 -14.36 16.72 -9.66
C GLN A 381 -15.65 15.93 -9.86
N GLN A 382 -15.88 15.37 -11.04
CA GLN A 382 -17.05 14.52 -11.30
C GLN A 382 -17.01 13.23 -10.47
N ILE A 383 -15.86 12.57 -10.38
CA ILE A 383 -15.65 11.37 -9.53
C ILE A 383 -15.93 11.70 -8.06
N ILE A 384 -15.41 12.82 -7.56
CA ILE A 384 -15.67 13.27 -6.18
C ILE A 384 -17.17 13.49 -5.94
N LYS A 385 -17.86 14.11 -6.90
CA LYS A 385 -19.30 14.36 -6.83
C LYS A 385 -20.08 13.04 -6.76
N GLU A 386 -19.78 12.07 -7.62
CA GLU A 386 -20.44 10.75 -7.62
C GLU A 386 -20.25 10.00 -6.29
N TYR A 387 -19.05 10.04 -5.71
CA TYR A 387 -18.83 9.48 -4.37
C TYR A 387 -19.67 10.16 -3.29
N ASN A 388 -19.76 11.50 -3.29
CA ASN A 388 -20.57 12.24 -2.34
C ASN A 388 -22.05 11.88 -2.46
N GLU A 389 -22.58 11.76 -3.70
CA GLU A 389 -23.96 11.35 -3.97
C GLU A 389 -24.24 9.93 -3.44
N ILE A 390 -23.32 8.98 -3.64
CA ILE A 390 -23.45 7.61 -3.10
C ILE A 390 -23.47 7.65 -1.57
N PHE A 391 -22.58 8.42 -0.96
CA PHE A 391 -22.50 8.52 0.49
C PHE A 391 -23.67 9.28 1.15
N GLU A 392 -24.56 9.94 0.41
CA GLU A 392 -25.83 10.44 0.97
C GLU A 392 -26.72 9.29 1.47
N ASN A 393 -26.62 8.11 0.83
CA ASN A 393 -27.49 6.96 1.10
C ASN A 393 -26.76 5.70 1.57
N ALA A 394 -25.42 5.74 1.73
CA ALA A 394 -24.62 4.61 2.16
C ALA A 394 -23.55 5.02 3.19
N ASP A 395 -23.18 4.09 4.05
CA ASP A 395 -22.11 4.28 5.04
C ASP A 395 -20.75 3.82 4.51
N VAL A 396 -20.76 2.74 3.72
CA VAL A 396 -19.58 2.12 3.11
C VAL A 396 -19.92 1.73 1.67
N ILE A 397 -18.92 1.75 0.79
CA ILE A 397 -19.06 1.24 -0.58
C ILE A 397 -18.20 -0.03 -0.69
N LEU A 398 -18.75 -1.11 -1.25
CA LEU A 398 -18.07 -2.37 -1.47
C LEU A 398 -17.84 -2.58 -2.96
N THR A 399 -16.59 -2.87 -3.34
CA THR A 399 -16.17 -3.14 -4.72
C THR A 399 -15.13 -4.27 -4.75
N PRO A 400 -14.86 -4.89 -5.91
CA PRO A 400 -13.61 -5.64 -6.09
C PRO A 400 -12.40 -4.72 -5.84
N THR A 401 -11.30 -5.29 -5.29
CA THR A 401 -10.04 -4.54 -5.16
C THR A 401 -9.27 -4.51 -6.49
N ALA A 402 -9.33 -5.59 -7.25
CA ALA A 402 -8.71 -5.70 -8.57
C ALA A 402 -9.68 -6.44 -9.51
N PRO A 403 -9.61 -6.22 -10.83
CA PRO A 403 -10.50 -6.88 -11.78
C PRO A 403 -10.17 -8.38 -11.97
N THR A 404 -8.97 -8.82 -11.61
CA THR A 404 -8.45 -10.18 -11.76
C THR A 404 -7.75 -10.63 -10.47
N VAL A 405 -7.41 -11.92 -10.38
CA VAL A 405 -6.41 -12.42 -9.44
C VAL A 405 -4.99 -12.12 -9.94
N ALA A 406 -3.96 -12.43 -9.12
CA ALA A 406 -2.57 -12.27 -9.52
C ALA A 406 -2.27 -13.07 -10.80
N TYR A 407 -1.72 -12.42 -11.80
CA TYR A 407 -1.33 -12.99 -13.10
C TYR A 407 0.13 -13.49 -13.08
N LYS A 408 0.53 -14.26 -14.09
CA LYS A 408 1.88 -14.82 -14.16
C LYS A 408 2.92 -13.73 -14.46
N ILE A 409 4.12 -13.91 -13.91
CA ILE A 409 5.27 -13.04 -14.20
C ILE A 409 5.54 -13.03 -15.69
N GLY A 410 5.70 -11.84 -16.27
CA GLY A 410 5.93 -11.64 -17.71
C GLY A 410 4.65 -11.51 -18.56
N GLU A 411 3.48 -11.87 -18.05
CA GLU A 411 2.23 -11.91 -18.84
C GLU A 411 1.75 -10.53 -19.34
N GLN A 412 1.97 -9.48 -18.54
CA GLN A 412 1.51 -8.12 -18.87
C GLN A 412 2.66 -7.13 -19.17
N GLU A 413 3.91 -7.59 -19.16
CA GLU A 413 5.08 -6.72 -19.33
C GLU A 413 5.11 -6.02 -20.72
N THR A 414 4.48 -6.59 -21.73
CA THR A 414 4.48 -6.08 -23.10
C THR A 414 3.29 -5.18 -23.45
N ASP A 415 2.27 -5.10 -22.57
CA ASP A 415 1.05 -4.31 -22.82
C ASP A 415 0.78 -3.31 -21.69
N PRO A 416 1.28 -2.06 -21.81
CA PRO A 416 1.03 -1.03 -20.78
C PRO A 416 -0.44 -0.73 -20.53
N VAL A 417 -1.31 -0.90 -21.55
CA VAL A 417 -2.75 -0.61 -21.40
C VAL A 417 -3.41 -1.63 -20.48
N LYS A 418 -3.08 -2.92 -20.60
CA LYS A 418 -3.57 -3.96 -19.68
C LYS A 418 -3.10 -3.71 -18.25
N MET A 419 -1.82 -3.35 -18.09
CA MET A 419 -1.28 -2.99 -16.77
C MET A 419 -2.03 -1.81 -16.15
N TYR A 420 -2.35 -0.78 -16.93
CA TYR A 420 -3.08 0.39 -16.46
C TYR A 420 -4.55 0.08 -16.13
N LEU A 421 -5.21 -0.78 -16.90
CA LEU A 421 -6.59 -1.20 -16.64
C LEU A 421 -6.73 -2.03 -15.36
N ALA A 422 -5.67 -2.67 -14.88
CA ALA A 422 -5.68 -3.36 -13.59
C ALA A 422 -5.98 -2.44 -12.40
N ASP A 423 -5.74 -1.13 -12.53
CA ASP A 423 -5.99 -0.13 -11.48
C ASP A 423 -7.42 0.40 -11.46
N ILE A 424 -8.31 -0.05 -12.38
CA ILE A 424 -9.67 0.51 -12.54
C ILE A 424 -10.48 0.48 -11.24
N CYS A 425 -10.30 -0.54 -10.40
CA CYS A 425 -11.03 -0.69 -9.16
C CYS A 425 -10.53 0.21 -8.03
N THR A 426 -9.34 0.80 -8.14
CA THR A 426 -8.68 1.48 -7.02
C THR A 426 -8.46 2.96 -7.21
N VAL A 427 -8.18 3.42 -8.45
CA VAL A 427 -7.75 4.82 -8.73
C VAL A 427 -8.79 5.87 -8.35
N THR A 428 -10.08 5.56 -8.45
CA THR A 428 -11.16 6.50 -8.11
C THR A 428 -11.09 6.95 -6.65
N VAL A 429 -10.70 6.04 -5.76
CA VAL A 429 -10.54 6.30 -4.32
C VAL A 429 -9.42 7.32 -4.06
N ASN A 430 -8.28 7.18 -4.76
CA ASN A 430 -7.17 8.13 -4.65
C ASN A 430 -7.56 9.50 -5.23
N ILE A 431 -8.19 9.51 -6.40
CA ILE A 431 -8.73 10.72 -7.05
C ILE A 431 -9.65 11.48 -6.09
N ALA A 432 -10.53 10.76 -5.38
CA ALA A 432 -11.47 11.33 -4.41
C ALA A 432 -10.86 11.59 -3.02
N SER A 433 -9.59 11.22 -2.80
CA SER A 433 -8.89 11.39 -1.50
C SER A 433 -9.57 10.64 -0.33
N LEU A 434 -10.32 9.58 -0.61
CA LEU A 434 -11.09 8.79 0.37
C LEU A 434 -10.22 7.70 1.02
N PRO A 435 -10.57 7.23 2.22
CA PRO A 435 -9.98 6.05 2.81
C PRO A 435 -10.57 4.78 2.19
N ALA A 436 -9.78 3.72 2.10
CA ALA A 436 -10.26 2.40 1.71
C ALA A 436 -9.38 1.29 2.27
N ILE A 437 -9.99 0.14 2.54
CA ILE A 437 -9.31 -1.06 3.01
C ILE A 437 -9.60 -2.23 2.07
N SER A 438 -8.57 -2.97 1.70
CA SER A 438 -8.70 -4.25 0.97
C SER A 438 -8.64 -5.39 1.97
N VAL A 439 -9.59 -6.32 1.86
CA VAL A 439 -9.71 -7.49 2.74
C VAL A 439 -9.85 -8.74 1.86
N PRO A 440 -9.14 -9.84 2.16
CA PRO A 440 -9.37 -11.12 1.47
C PRO A 440 -10.82 -11.58 1.63
N CYS A 441 -11.48 -11.95 0.54
CA CYS A 441 -12.89 -12.36 0.57
C CYS A 441 -13.19 -13.67 -0.18
N GLY A 442 -12.19 -14.30 -0.78
CA GLY A 442 -12.34 -15.54 -1.52
C GLY A 442 -11.05 -16.00 -2.17
N TYR A 443 -11.16 -17.09 -2.90
CA TYR A 443 -10.08 -17.67 -3.71
C TYR A 443 -10.66 -18.13 -5.04
N ASN A 444 -9.86 -18.03 -6.11
CA ASN A 444 -10.26 -18.58 -7.40
C ASN A 444 -10.03 -20.12 -7.46
N ALA A 445 -10.32 -20.73 -8.59
CA ALA A 445 -10.14 -22.18 -8.79
C ALA A 445 -8.69 -22.64 -8.61
N ASP A 446 -7.70 -21.79 -8.92
CA ASP A 446 -6.26 -22.05 -8.72
C ASP A 446 -5.81 -21.83 -7.25
N GLY A 447 -6.70 -21.43 -6.36
CA GLY A 447 -6.37 -21.10 -4.96
C GLY A 447 -5.79 -19.69 -4.76
N MET A 448 -5.77 -18.84 -5.79
CA MET A 448 -5.26 -17.48 -5.69
C MET A 448 -6.23 -16.56 -4.94
N PRO A 449 -5.72 -15.70 -4.04
CA PRO A 449 -6.56 -14.81 -3.25
C PRO A 449 -7.35 -13.80 -4.09
N ILE A 450 -8.55 -13.48 -3.63
CA ILE A 450 -9.41 -12.42 -4.12
C ILE A 450 -9.70 -11.45 -2.98
N GLY A 451 -9.47 -10.16 -3.20
CA GLY A 451 -9.77 -9.11 -2.24
C GLY A 451 -11.00 -8.28 -2.62
N MET A 452 -11.83 -7.97 -1.64
CA MET A 452 -12.82 -6.91 -1.74
C MET A 452 -12.25 -5.60 -1.18
N SER A 453 -12.69 -4.48 -1.71
CA SER A 453 -12.37 -3.14 -1.23
C SER A 453 -13.60 -2.53 -0.55
N LEU A 454 -13.43 -2.08 0.69
CA LEU A 454 -14.39 -1.24 1.40
C LEU A 454 -13.91 0.20 1.31
N VAL A 455 -14.74 1.11 0.78
CA VAL A 455 -14.43 2.54 0.67
C VAL A 455 -15.29 3.30 1.66
N GLY A 456 -14.66 4.16 2.48
CA GLY A 456 -15.33 4.91 3.54
C GLY A 456 -15.49 6.38 3.21
N ARG A 457 -16.32 7.06 4.02
CA ARG A 457 -16.40 8.52 4.03
C ARG A 457 -15.04 9.11 4.40
N LYS A 458 -14.77 10.28 3.89
CA LYS A 458 -13.54 11.01 4.23
C LYS A 458 -13.44 11.20 5.74
N TRP A 459 -12.34 10.76 6.33
CA TRP A 459 -12.03 10.83 7.77
C TRP A 459 -12.78 9.81 8.65
N ASP A 460 -13.39 8.77 8.11
CA ASP A 460 -14.09 7.73 8.88
C ASP A 460 -13.43 6.34 8.69
N GLU A 461 -12.14 6.27 8.95
CA GLU A 461 -11.37 5.02 8.91
C GLU A 461 -11.87 4.01 9.96
N ALA A 462 -12.39 4.48 11.11
CA ALA A 462 -12.90 3.61 12.15
C ALA A 462 -14.12 2.79 11.71
N THR A 463 -15.02 3.35 10.88
CA THR A 463 -16.13 2.59 10.28
C THR A 463 -15.64 1.55 9.28
N LEU A 464 -14.60 1.87 8.49
CA LEU A 464 -13.99 0.88 7.58
C LEU A 464 -13.41 -0.31 8.33
N ILE A 465 -12.65 -0.04 9.40
CA ILE A 465 -12.02 -1.08 10.23
C ILE A 465 -13.10 -1.94 10.90
N GLN A 466 -14.17 -1.33 11.44
CA GLN A 466 -15.32 -2.04 12.00
C GLN A 466 -15.95 -3.00 10.97
N THR A 467 -16.21 -2.49 9.75
CA THR A 467 -16.85 -3.25 8.68
C THR A 467 -15.96 -4.40 8.22
N ALA A 468 -14.67 -4.15 8.09
CA ALA A 468 -13.67 -5.16 7.71
C ALA A 468 -13.53 -6.24 8.79
N ASP A 469 -13.37 -5.85 10.07
CA ASP A 469 -13.29 -6.77 11.22
C ASP A 469 -14.52 -7.68 11.32
N ALA A 470 -15.73 -7.13 11.11
CA ALA A 470 -16.96 -7.91 11.12
C ALA A 470 -16.95 -9.03 10.07
N PHE A 471 -16.42 -8.76 8.87
CA PHE A 471 -16.28 -9.79 7.83
C PHE A 471 -15.15 -10.77 8.11
N GLU A 472 -13.96 -10.28 8.50
CA GLU A 472 -12.78 -11.12 8.78
C GLU A 472 -13.09 -12.22 9.82
N LYS A 473 -13.95 -11.95 10.81
CA LYS A 473 -14.40 -12.93 11.81
C LYS A 473 -15.25 -14.06 11.25
N THR A 474 -15.81 -13.90 10.06
CA THR A 474 -16.65 -14.91 9.39
C THR A 474 -15.94 -15.59 8.24
N PHE A 475 -14.77 -15.09 7.86
CA PHE A 475 -14.02 -15.57 6.71
C PHE A 475 -12.88 -16.51 7.13
N GLU A 476 -12.91 -17.73 6.62
CA GLU A 476 -11.82 -18.70 6.82
C GLU A 476 -10.66 -18.37 5.89
N ARG A 477 -9.64 -17.72 6.44
CA ARG A 477 -8.46 -17.31 5.70
C ARG A 477 -7.53 -18.48 5.45
N ARG A 478 -7.06 -18.63 4.21
CA ARG A 478 -5.93 -19.49 3.86
C ARG A 478 -4.63 -18.69 3.94
N TYR A 479 -3.56 -19.40 4.23
CA TYR A 479 -2.21 -18.81 4.29
C TYR A 479 -1.35 -19.41 3.17
N SER A 480 -0.35 -18.67 2.71
CA SER A 480 0.58 -19.16 1.70
C SER A 480 1.34 -20.40 2.16
N GLU A 481 1.81 -21.22 1.22
CA GLU A 481 2.59 -22.42 1.53
C GLU A 481 4.08 -22.10 1.75
N VAL A 482 4.55 -20.92 1.33
CA VAL A 482 5.95 -20.46 1.50
C VAL A 482 6.29 -20.20 2.96
#